data_095a57f39c0df08fd5c346b772b901dd
#
_entry.id   095a57f39c0df08fd5c346b772b901dd
#
_cell.length_a   1.000
_cell.length_b   1.000
_cell.length_c   1.000
_cell.angle_alpha   90.00
_cell.angle_beta   90.00
_cell.angle_gamma   90.00
#
_symmetry.space_group_name_H-M   'P 1'
#
loop_
_entity.id
_entity.type
_entity.pdbx_description
1 polymer ?
#
loop_
_entity_poly.entity_id
_entity_poly.type
_entity_poly.pdbx_seq_one_letter_code
_entity_poly.pdbx_strand_id
1 'polypeptide(L)'
;MLVSEAIGQDHQYLDECYENLKLSSNTKDKVKWRNMLTWKLARHAISEELTVYPAMEKHPGEEGKALTKDDFEQHFAVKKDLYTLQSLSPADPKFSPFLEQLMHDLHFHIDHEKNEDMPRIEKALSQSESEAIAKQFMRTKRIVPTKSTQMLRRITQ
;
A
#
# COMPACT_ATOMS: atom_id res chain seq x y z
N MET A 1 -17.90 -7.17 -5.10
CA MET A 1 -16.66 -7.05 -4.28
C MET A 1 -16.69 -5.67 -3.64
N LEU A 2 -16.62 -5.63 -2.33
CA LEU A 2 -16.54 -4.40 -1.54
C LEU A 2 -15.12 -3.81 -1.60
N VAL A 3 -14.98 -2.52 -1.24
CA VAL A 3 -13.66 -1.87 -1.23
C VAL A 3 -12.74 -2.51 -0.19
N SER A 4 -13.24 -2.85 0.98
CA SER A 4 -12.50 -3.57 2.02
C SER A 4 -11.97 -4.94 1.56
N GLU A 5 -12.75 -5.67 0.77
CA GLU A 5 -12.34 -6.95 0.20
C GLU A 5 -11.22 -6.76 -0.85
N ALA A 6 -11.34 -5.72 -1.70
CA ALA A 6 -10.34 -5.45 -2.73
C ALA A 6 -8.99 -5.04 -2.13
N ILE A 7 -8.99 -4.22 -1.09
CA ILE A 7 -7.81 -3.82 -0.33
C ILE A 7 -7.20 -5.02 0.40
N GLY A 8 -8.01 -5.79 1.11
CA GLY A 8 -7.55 -6.98 1.82
C GLY A 8 -6.88 -8.03 0.91
N GLN A 9 -7.38 -8.20 -0.32
CA GLN A 9 -6.72 -9.06 -1.30
C GLN A 9 -5.34 -8.54 -1.70
N ASP A 10 -5.19 -7.22 -1.85
CA ASP A 10 -3.89 -6.63 -2.14
C ASP A 10 -2.90 -6.82 -1.00
N HIS A 11 -3.33 -6.65 0.25
CA HIS A 11 -2.49 -6.91 1.42
C HIS A 11 -1.98 -8.35 1.44
N GLN A 12 -2.84 -9.33 1.15
CA GLN A 12 -2.42 -10.73 1.02
C GLN A 12 -1.33 -10.92 -0.06
N TYR A 13 -1.46 -10.27 -1.21
CA TYR A 13 -0.44 -10.34 -2.26
C TYR A 13 0.88 -9.67 -1.85
N LEU A 14 0.85 -8.62 -1.04
CA LEU A 14 2.06 -8.00 -0.51
C LEU A 14 2.77 -8.96 0.45
N ASP A 15 2.03 -9.62 1.33
CA ASP A 15 2.56 -10.64 2.24
C ASP A 15 3.15 -11.83 1.49
N GLU A 16 2.47 -12.31 0.45
CA GLU A 16 3.00 -13.38 -0.42
C GLU A 16 4.33 -12.98 -1.08
N CYS A 17 4.46 -11.74 -1.54
CA CYS A 17 5.72 -11.24 -2.10
C CYS A 17 6.84 -11.22 -1.06
N TYR A 18 6.54 -10.77 0.14
CA TYR A 18 7.49 -10.74 1.25
C TYR A 18 7.94 -12.14 1.66
N GLU A 19 7.02 -13.08 1.84
CA GLU A 19 7.35 -14.47 2.18
C GLU A 19 8.22 -15.12 1.10
N ASN A 20 7.88 -14.95 -0.18
CA ASN A 20 8.69 -15.44 -1.28
C ASN A 20 10.09 -14.81 -1.31
N LEU A 21 10.20 -13.53 -0.97
CA LEU A 21 11.48 -12.85 -0.85
C LEU A 21 12.35 -13.45 0.26
N LYS A 22 11.76 -13.73 1.43
CA LYS A 22 12.46 -14.38 2.55
C LYS A 22 12.90 -15.80 2.23
N LEU A 23 12.05 -16.56 1.55
CA LEU A 23 12.32 -17.96 1.19
C LEU A 23 13.29 -18.11 0.03
N SER A 24 13.60 -17.05 -0.69
CA SER A 24 14.51 -17.08 -1.83
C SER A 24 15.95 -17.35 -1.38
N SER A 25 16.57 -18.39 -1.95
CA SER A 25 17.94 -18.82 -1.59
C SER A 25 19.03 -18.14 -2.42
N ASN A 26 18.69 -17.58 -3.59
CA ASN A 26 19.64 -16.97 -4.50
C ASN A 26 19.31 -15.50 -4.78
N THR A 27 20.32 -14.73 -5.18
CA THR A 27 20.18 -13.28 -5.43
C THR A 27 19.22 -12.96 -6.56
N LYS A 28 19.14 -13.77 -7.60
CA LYS A 28 18.24 -13.53 -8.75
C LYS A 28 16.76 -13.57 -8.32
N ASP A 29 16.39 -14.57 -7.54
CA ASP A 29 15.02 -14.69 -7.04
C ASP A 29 14.70 -13.60 -6.00
N LYS A 30 15.66 -13.24 -5.14
CA LYS A 30 15.53 -12.12 -4.22
C LYS A 30 15.28 -10.80 -4.97
N VAL A 31 16.02 -10.53 -6.04
CA VAL A 31 15.80 -9.34 -6.89
C VAL A 31 14.41 -9.36 -7.51
N LYS A 32 13.98 -10.52 -8.03
CA LYS A 32 12.65 -10.69 -8.61
C LYS A 32 11.55 -10.34 -7.60
N TRP A 33 11.60 -10.92 -6.41
CA TRP A 33 10.56 -10.70 -5.41
C TRP A 33 10.62 -9.32 -4.77
N ARG A 34 11.83 -8.75 -4.56
CA ARG A 34 11.98 -7.34 -4.20
C ARG A 34 11.30 -6.41 -5.20
N ASN A 35 11.55 -6.62 -6.49
CA ASN A 35 10.94 -5.80 -7.54
C ASN A 35 9.42 -5.99 -7.60
N MET A 36 8.93 -7.21 -7.37
CA MET A 36 7.49 -7.48 -7.34
C MET A 36 6.83 -6.81 -6.13
N LEU A 37 7.41 -6.90 -4.95
CA LEU A 37 6.94 -6.22 -3.74
C LEU A 37 6.90 -4.70 -3.95
N THR A 38 7.99 -4.13 -4.45
CA THR A 38 8.08 -2.69 -4.75
C THR A 38 6.99 -2.25 -5.73
N TRP A 39 6.81 -3.00 -6.80
CA TRP A 39 5.83 -2.70 -7.84
C TRP A 39 4.39 -2.78 -7.31
N LYS A 40 4.07 -3.82 -6.56
CA LYS A 40 2.72 -4.01 -6.00
C LYS A 40 2.40 -2.96 -4.94
N LEU A 41 3.31 -2.73 -4.00
CA LEU A 41 3.11 -1.76 -2.92
C LEU A 41 2.98 -0.33 -3.44
N ALA A 42 3.79 0.05 -4.43
CA ALA A 42 3.69 1.36 -5.07
C ALA A 42 2.30 1.60 -5.68
N ARG A 43 1.79 0.62 -6.40
CA ARG A 43 0.49 0.70 -7.09
C ARG A 43 -0.66 0.70 -6.10
N HIS A 44 -0.58 -0.10 -5.06
CA HIS A 44 -1.53 -0.18 -3.98
C HIS A 44 -1.67 1.19 -3.31
N ALA A 45 -0.60 1.71 -2.73
CA ALA A 45 -0.61 2.98 -2.00
C ALA A 45 -1.11 4.16 -2.84
N ILE A 46 -0.65 4.31 -4.09
CA ILE A 46 -1.13 5.39 -4.97
C ILE A 46 -2.62 5.21 -5.30
N SER A 47 -3.08 3.98 -5.49
CA SER A 47 -4.48 3.75 -5.83
C SER A 47 -5.41 4.07 -4.67
N GLU A 48 -5.02 3.80 -3.44
CA GLU A 48 -5.76 4.22 -2.25
C GLU A 48 -5.83 5.74 -2.13
N GLU A 49 -4.71 6.42 -2.26
CA GLU A 49 -4.64 7.88 -2.22
C GLU A 49 -5.51 8.56 -3.29
N LEU A 50 -5.72 7.90 -4.43
CA LEU A 50 -6.52 8.45 -5.54
C LEU A 50 -8.01 8.05 -5.49
N THR A 51 -8.37 7.01 -4.74
CA THR A 51 -9.74 6.46 -4.81
C THR A 51 -10.38 6.27 -3.43
N VAL A 52 -9.69 5.65 -2.50
CA VAL A 52 -10.23 5.28 -1.19
C VAL A 52 -10.21 6.46 -0.23
N TYR A 53 -9.08 7.13 -0.10
CA TYR A 53 -8.93 8.26 0.82
C TYR A 53 -9.87 9.42 0.52
N PRO A 54 -10.11 9.83 -0.75
CA PRO A 54 -11.14 10.81 -1.05
C PRO A 54 -12.55 10.38 -0.65
N ALA A 55 -12.84 9.09 -0.68
CA ALA A 55 -14.12 8.56 -0.20
C ALA A 55 -14.19 8.58 1.34
N MET A 56 -13.10 8.24 2.02
CA MET A 56 -12.99 8.34 3.48
C MET A 56 -13.20 9.78 3.96
N GLU A 57 -12.56 10.76 3.32
CA GLU A 57 -12.71 12.18 3.66
C GLU A 57 -14.14 12.67 3.51
N LYS A 58 -14.82 12.20 2.48
CA LYS A 58 -16.18 12.68 2.13
C LYS A 58 -17.26 12.11 3.04
N HIS A 59 -17.19 10.81 3.37
CA HIS A 59 -18.27 10.09 4.03
C HIS A 59 -18.21 10.10 5.56
N PRO A 60 -17.07 9.90 6.23
CA PRO A 60 -17.00 9.95 7.68
C PRO A 60 -16.91 11.37 8.28
N GLY A 61 -17.00 12.44 7.48
CA GLY A 61 -16.91 13.81 7.98
C GLY A 61 -15.55 14.20 8.56
N GLU A 62 -15.53 14.90 9.70
CA GLU A 62 -14.27 15.38 10.32
C GLU A 62 -13.38 14.23 10.82
N GLU A 63 -13.97 13.14 11.29
CA GLU A 63 -13.21 11.93 11.68
C GLU A 63 -12.51 11.32 10.47
N GLY A 64 -13.18 11.29 9.31
CA GLY A 64 -12.59 10.78 8.07
C GLY A 64 -11.38 11.58 7.61
N LYS A 65 -11.41 12.90 7.74
CA LYS A 65 -10.27 13.75 7.42
C LYS A 65 -9.05 13.49 8.33
N ALA A 66 -9.29 13.28 9.62
CA ALA A 66 -8.22 12.97 10.58
C ALA A 66 -7.58 11.60 10.25
N LEU A 67 -8.39 10.56 10.02
CA LEU A 67 -7.92 9.24 9.63
C LEU A 67 -7.11 9.29 8.34
N THR A 68 -7.65 9.93 7.31
CA THR A 68 -6.97 10.05 6.02
C THR A 68 -5.63 10.77 6.13
N LYS A 69 -5.51 11.76 7.01
CA LYS A 69 -4.24 12.44 7.26
C LYS A 69 -3.20 11.49 7.85
N ASP A 70 -3.59 10.69 8.83
CA ASP A 70 -2.72 9.71 9.46
C ASP A 70 -2.28 8.64 8.46
N ASP A 71 -3.17 8.16 7.62
CA ASP A 71 -2.87 7.21 6.55
C ASP A 71 -1.89 7.78 5.53
N PHE A 72 -2.05 9.03 5.11
CA PHE A 72 -1.10 9.70 4.22
C PHE A 72 0.29 9.80 4.85
N GLU A 73 0.40 10.09 6.15
CA GLU A 73 1.68 10.14 6.85
C GLU A 73 2.34 8.76 6.93
N GLN A 74 1.57 7.71 7.21
CA GLN A 74 2.04 6.32 7.21
C GLN A 74 2.47 5.88 5.80
N HIS A 75 1.67 6.16 4.78
CA HIS A 75 2.03 5.92 3.37
C HIS A 75 3.30 6.65 2.96
N PHE A 76 3.48 7.89 3.43
CA PHE A 76 4.70 8.64 3.12
C PHE A 76 5.95 7.95 3.67
N ALA A 77 5.90 7.46 4.92
CA ALA A 77 6.99 6.70 5.52
C ALA A 77 7.29 5.42 4.72
N VAL A 78 6.26 4.62 4.42
CA VAL A 78 6.38 3.39 3.62
C VAL A 78 6.96 3.68 2.23
N LYS A 79 6.52 4.74 1.55
CA LYS A 79 7.05 5.11 0.22
C LYS A 79 8.52 5.50 0.26
N LYS A 80 8.94 6.23 1.29
CA LYS A 80 10.34 6.59 1.50
C LYS A 80 11.21 5.34 1.68
N ASP A 81 10.73 4.40 2.49
CA ASP A 81 11.43 3.15 2.74
C ASP A 81 11.47 2.27 1.49
N LEU A 82 10.39 2.23 0.75
CA LEU A 82 10.32 1.53 -0.52
C LEU A 82 11.32 2.07 -1.55
N TYR A 83 11.48 3.39 -1.62
CA TYR A 83 12.47 4.05 -2.47
C TYR A 83 13.90 3.61 -2.10
N THR A 84 14.20 3.53 -0.81
CA THR A 84 15.51 3.05 -0.33
C THR A 84 15.70 1.57 -0.62
N LEU A 85 14.71 0.73 -0.33
CA LEU A 85 14.79 -0.72 -0.54
C LEU A 85 15.08 -1.09 -2.01
N GLN A 86 14.45 -0.41 -2.96
CA GLN A 86 14.66 -0.73 -4.38
C GLN A 86 16.08 -0.42 -4.86
N SER A 87 16.81 0.46 -4.18
CA SER A 87 18.20 0.80 -4.49
C SER A 87 19.22 -0.12 -3.81
N LEU A 88 18.80 -0.87 -2.78
CA LEU A 88 19.66 -1.82 -2.08
C LEU A 88 19.75 -3.15 -2.83
N SER A 89 20.98 -3.66 -3.00
CA SER A 89 21.15 -5.04 -3.45
C SER A 89 20.68 -6.01 -2.37
N PRO A 90 19.97 -7.10 -2.73
CA PRO A 90 19.65 -8.15 -1.77
C PRO A 90 20.86 -8.83 -1.13
N ALA A 91 22.06 -8.69 -1.71
CA ALA A 91 23.32 -9.13 -1.15
C ALA A 91 23.94 -8.14 -0.15
N ASP A 92 23.42 -6.91 -0.07
CA ASP A 92 23.89 -5.93 0.91
C ASP A 92 23.45 -6.35 2.32
N PRO A 93 24.37 -6.34 3.33
CA PRO A 93 24.01 -6.64 4.71
C PRO A 93 22.90 -5.78 5.30
N LYS A 94 22.68 -4.58 4.76
CA LYS A 94 21.61 -3.67 5.18
C LYS A 94 20.24 -4.05 4.62
N PHE A 95 20.18 -4.91 3.61
CA PHE A 95 18.93 -5.24 2.91
C PHE A 95 17.89 -5.90 3.84
N SER A 96 18.27 -6.97 4.52
CA SER A 96 17.33 -7.71 5.38
C SER A 96 16.82 -6.88 6.55
N PRO A 97 17.64 -6.18 7.34
CA PRO A 97 17.15 -5.32 8.41
C PRO A 97 16.24 -4.20 7.89
N PHE A 98 16.54 -3.64 6.72
CA PHE A 98 15.75 -2.61 6.11
C PHE A 98 14.39 -3.12 5.62
N LEU A 99 14.37 -4.29 4.98
CA LEU A 99 13.14 -4.97 4.56
C LEU A 99 12.24 -5.28 5.75
N GLU A 100 12.80 -5.78 6.84
CA GLU A 100 12.05 -6.07 8.07
C GLU A 100 11.41 -4.81 8.67
N GLN A 101 12.14 -3.70 8.69
CA GLN A 101 11.59 -2.42 9.17
C GLN A 101 10.45 -1.93 8.28
N LEU A 102 10.63 -1.96 6.96
CA LEU A 102 9.57 -1.59 6.00
C LEU A 102 8.32 -2.45 6.21
N MET A 103 8.49 -3.76 6.35
CA MET A 103 7.35 -4.65 6.54
C MET A 103 6.69 -4.49 7.91
N HIS A 104 7.46 -4.15 8.95
CA HIS A 104 6.90 -3.80 10.25
C HIS A 104 5.97 -2.58 10.15
N ASP A 105 6.43 -1.51 9.50
CA ASP A 105 5.66 -0.30 9.34
C ASP A 105 4.44 -0.51 8.42
N LEU A 106 4.61 -1.31 7.37
CA LEU A 106 3.52 -1.70 6.49
C LEU A 106 2.45 -2.52 7.23
N HIS A 107 2.84 -3.51 8.02
CA HIS A 107 1.88 -4.31 8.80
C HIS A 107 1.14 -3.46 9.85
N PHE A 108 1.82 -2.52 10.47
CA PHE A 108 1.16 -1.58 11.39
C PHE A 108 0.07 -0.79 10.66
N HIS A 109 0.36 -0.28 9.47
CA HIS A 109 -0.61 0.42 8.62
C HIS A 109 -1.76 -0.50 8.19
N ILE A 110 -1.47 -1.69 7.69
CA ILE A 110 -2.49 -2.69 7.29
C ILE A 110 -3.43 -3.05 8.45
N ASP A 111 -2.89 -3.24 9.64
CA ASP A 111 -3.69 -3.55 10.82
C ASP A 111 -4.60 -2.39 11.21
N HIS A 112 -4.13 -1.16 11.10
CA HIS A 112 -4.95 0.04 11.32
C HIS A 112 -6.09 0.13 10.31
N GLU A 113 -5.80 0.02 9.02
CA GLU A 113 -6.83 0.02 7.98
C GLU A 113 -7.87 -1.08 8.17
N LYS A 114 -7.42 -2.30 8.41
CA LYS A 114 -8.31 -3.46 8.58
C LYS A 114 -9.25 -3.31 9.76
N ASN A 115 -8.77 -2.79 10.89
CA ASN A 115 -9.50 -2.76 12.14
C ASN A 115 -10.27 -1.46 12.38
N GLU A 116 -9.85 -0.35 11.77
CA GLU A 116 -10.42 0.98 11.99
C GLU A 116 -11.03 1.56 10.71
N ASP A 117 -10.25 1.73 9.64
CA ASP A 117 -10.66 2.52 8.49
C ASP A 117 -11.69 1.79 7.63
N MET A 118 -11.42 0.53 7.27
CA MET A 118 -12.32 -0.25 6.44
C MET A 118 -13.69 -0.49 7.09
N PRO A 119 -13.80 -0.87 8.38
CA PRO A 119 -15.11 -0.95 9.04
C PRO A 119 -15.88 0.38 9.05
N ARG A 120 -15.19 1.51 9.21
CA ARG A 120 -15.83 2.83 9.22
C ARG A 120 -16.34 3.21 7.85
N ILE A 121 -15.54 3.04 6.80
CA ILE A 121 -15.94 3.37 5.45
C ILE A 121 -17.09 2.48 4.96
N GLU A 122 -17.04 1.19 5.22
CA GLU A 122 -18.12 0.26 4.84
C GLU A 122 -19.44 0.56 5.57
N LYS A 123 -19.37 1.04 6.81
CA LYS A 123 -20.56 1.48 7.55
C LYS A 123 -21.16 2.77 6.99
N ALA A 124 -20.34 3.65 6.41
CA ALA A 124 -20.74 4.94 5.87
C ALA A 124 -21.27 4.85 4.42
N LEU A 125 -20.82 3.84 3.67
CA LEU A 125 -21.19 3.64 2.27
C LEU A 125 -22.37 2.67 2.12
N SER A 126 -23.17 2.88 1.08
CA SER A 126 -24.02 1.81 0.55
C SER A 126 -23.17 0.75 -0.14
N GLN A 127 -23.70 -0.45 -0.28
CA GLN A 127 -23.02 -1.54 -1.00
C GLN A 127 -22.60 -1.10 -2.42
N SER A 128 -23.47 -0.41 -3.14
CA SER A 128 -23.17 0.04 -4.50
C SER A 128 -22.04 1.08 -4.56
N GLU A 129 -21.93 1.95 -3.57
CA GLU A 129 -20.82 2.92 -3.46
C GLU A 129 -19.50 2.21 -3.16
N SER A 130 -19.49 1.29 -2.20
CA SER A 130 -18.31 0.48 -1.89
C SER A 130 -17.82 -0.31 -3.12
N GLU A 131 -18.73 -0.97 -3.83
CA GLU A 131 -18.39 -1.69 -5.08
C GLU A 131 -17.88 -0.74 -6.19
N ALA A 132 -18.39 0.48 -6.28
CA ALA A 132 -17.92 1.47 -7.24
C ALA A 132 -16.48 1.92 -6.91
N ILE A 133 -16.17 2.15 -5.64
CA ILE A 133 -14.82 2.51 -5.17
C ILE A 133 -13.87 1.34 -5.41
N ALA A 134 -14.25 0.10 -5.10
CA ALA A 134 -13.46 -1.08 -5.40
C ALA A 134 -13.09 -1.18 -6.90
N LYS A 135 -14.05 -0.94 -7.79
CA LYS A 135 -13.81 -0.89 -9.23
C LYS A 135 -12.83 0.22 -9.63
N GLN A 136 -12.97 1.42 -9.04
CA GLN A 136 -12.04 2.52 -9.29
C GLN A 136 -10.62 2.17 -8.82
N PHE A 137 -10.47 1.65 -7.61
CA PHE A 137 -9.20 1.18 -7.06
C PHE A 137 -8.52 0.17 -7.99
N MET A 138 -9.23 -0.88 -8.40
CA MET A 138 -8.72 -1.92 -9.30
C MET A 138 -8.33 -1.38 -10.68
N ARG A 139 -9.07 -0.41 -11.22
CA ARG A 139 -8.75 0.25 -12.50
C ARG A 139 -7.53 1.15 -12.37
N THR A 140 -7.46 1.95 -11.31
CA THR A 140 -6.36 2.88 -11.04
C THR A 140 -5.03 2.13 -10.93
N LYS A 141 -4.99 1.00 -10.27
CA LYS A 141 -3.80 0.14 -10.20
C LYS A 141 -3.21 -0.26 -11.56
N ARG A 142 -4.01 -0.29 -12.61
CA ARG A 142 -3.53 -0.65 -13.97
C ARG A 142 -2.78 0.47 -14.66
N ILE A 143 -3.01 1.73 -14.26
CA ILE A 143 -2.51 2.92 -14.95
C ILE A 143 -1.55 3.78 -14.13
N VAL A 144 -1.47 3.57 -12.81
CA VAL A 144 -0.55 4.34 -11.97
C VAL A 144 0.91 3.99 -12.21
N PRO A 145 1.84 4.95 -11.98
CA PRO A 145 3.26 4.72 -12.13
C PRO A 145 3.77 3.58 -11.24
N THR A 146 4.74 2.84 -11.75
CA THR A 146 5.30 1.66 -11.09
C THR A 146 6.68 1.89 -10.49
N LYS A 147 7.27 3.08 -10.70
CA LYS A 147 8.58 3.45 -10.16
C LYS A 147 8.41 4.38 -8.97
N SER A 148 9.05 4.06 -7.86
CA SER A 148 8.98 4.84 -6.62
C SER A 148 9.49 6.28 -6.77
N THR A 149 10.39 6.56 -7.71
CA THR A 149 10.82 7.94 -8.08
C THR A 149 9.66 8.81 -8.54
N GLN A 150 8.66 8.24 -9.20
CA GLN A 150 7.46 8.96 -9.63
C GLN A 150 6.46 9.15 -8.49
N MET A 151 6.52 8.30 -7.46
CA MET A 151 5.71 8.43 -6.26
C MET A 151 6.13 9.64 -5.42
N LEU A 152 7.44 9.85 -5.26
CA LEU A 152 7.97 10.98 -4.48
C LEU A 152 7.69 12.34 -5.12
N ARG A 153 7.66 12.42 -6.45
CA ARG A 153 7.35 13.67 -7.16
C ARG A 153 5.92 14.19 -6.97
N ARG A 154 4.96 13.32 -6.64
CA ARG A 154 3.57 13.73 -6.35
C ARG A 154 3.37 14.28 -4.95
N ILE A 155 4.33 14.08 -4.06
CA ILE A 155 4.26 14.51 -2.66
C ILE A 155 4.78 15.95 -2.48
N THR A 156 5.55 16.45 -3.45
CA THR A 156 6.18 17.79 -3.43
C THR A 156 5.42 18.84 -4.25
N GLN A 157 4.25 18.52 -4.79
CA GLN A 157 3.32 19.44 -5.46
C GLN A 157 2.02 19.58 -4.66
#